data_49259042910ae15974abb70a9ced978a
#
_entry.id   49259042910ae15974abb70a9ced978a
#
_cell.length_a   1.000
_cell.length_b   1.000
_cell.length_c   1.000
_cell.angle_alpha   90.00
_cell.angle_beta   90.00
_cell.angle_gamma   90.00
#
_symmetry.space_group_name_H-M   'P 1'
#
loop_
_entity.id
_entity.type
_entity.pdbx_description
1 polymer ?
#
loop_
_entity_poly.entity_id
_entity_poly.type
_entity_poly.pdbx_seq_one_letter_code
_entity_poly.pdbx_strand_id
1 'polypeptide(L)'
;GFRVAYKGAQSLFNVKPDLITYAKIIGGGLPCGLYGGRRDIMEKLSPVGGVYQAGTMSGNPVVMAAGMATLNILKANQDIYEHINKLGEKLQNGIEEIAREKNVKLTVNRVGGMMTVFFTDRNPVRSYDDAKSCDLEMFKKYFLHMNKNGFNIPQSQFESMFLSAVHTEEHIDKFLETFKRFQP
;
A
#
# COMPACT_ATOMS: atom_id res chain seq x y z
N GLY A 1 1.13 -8.03 1.02
CA GLY A 1 2.57 -7.79 1.29
C GLY A 1 3.44 -7.61 0.05
N PHE A 2 3.00 -8.09 -1.11
CA PHE A 2 3.77 -7.98 -2.37
C PHE A 2 3.88 -6.52 -2.88
N ARG A 3 3.00 -5.62 -2.45
CA ARG A 3 3.03 -4.20 -2.80
C ARG A 3 4.26 -3.47 -2.28
N VAL A 4 4.76 -3.83 -1.11
CA VAL A 4 5.83 -3.10 -0.41
C VAL A 4 7.22 -3.71 -0.61
N ALA A 5 7.30 -4.96 -1.05
CA ALA A 5 8.55 -5.64 -1.37
C ALA A 5 8.34 -6.81 -2.33
N TYR A 6 9.30 -7.04 -3.25
CA TYR A 6 9.26 -8.15 -4.21
C TYR A 6 9.16 -9.52 -3.52
N LYS A 7 9.80 -9.68 -2.38
CA LYS A 7 9.72 -10.91 -1.56
C LYS A 7 8.53 -10.91 -0.58
N GLY A 8 7.63 -9.91 -0.66
CA GLY A 8 6.51 -9.72 0.25
C GLY A 8 6.90 -9.02 1.56
N ALA A 9 5.91 -8.48 2.27
CA ALA A 9 6.13 -7.72 3.51
C ALA A 9 6.86 -8.52 4.60
N GLN A 10 6.68 -9.84 4.65
CA GLN A 10 7.41 -10.71 5.60
C GLN A 10 8.93 -10.54 5.50
N SER A 11 9.47 -10.19 4.32
CA SER A 11 10.91 -9.98 4.16
C SER A 11 11.41 -8.70 4.83
N LEU A 12 10.54 -7.70 5.02
CA LEU A 12 10.89 -6.45 5.71
C LEU A 12 10.99 -6.65 7.23
N PHE A 13 10.25 -7.62 7.76
CA PHE A 13 10.15 -7.89 9.20
C PHE A 13 10.85 -9.18 9.62
N ASN A 14 11.56 -9.84 8.68
CA ASN A 14 12.24 -11.12 8.90
C ASN A 14 11.29 -12.19 9.49
N VAL A 15 10.04 -12.22 9.02
CA VAL A 15 9.03 -13.21 9.41
C VAL A 15 9.02 -14.34 8.38
N LYS A 16 9.04 -15.60 8.85
CA LYS A 16 8.89 -16.78 8.00
C LYS A 16 7.50 -17.39 8.25
N PRO A 17 6.49 -17.08 7.44
CA PRO A 17 5.14 -17.60 7.62
C PRO A 17 5.06 -19.07 7.18
N ASP A 18 4.15 -19.83 7.80
CA ASP A 18 3.81 -21.19 7.36
C ASP A 18 2.99 -21.18 6.07
N LEU A 19 2.06 -20.24 5.97
CA LEU A 19 1.26 -19.97 4.77
C LEU A 19 1.28 -18.49 4.45
N ILE A 20 1.17 -18.16 3.17
CA ILE A 20 1.13 -16.79 2.66
C ILE A 20 0.05 -16.66 1.59
N THR A 21 -0.60 -15.49 1.55
CA THR A 21 -1.54 -15.13 0.49
C THR A 21 -1.10 -13.86 -0.20
N TYR A 22 -1.26 -13.82 -1.52
CA TYR A 22 -1.06 -12.64 -2.34
C TYR A 22 -2.27 -12.38 -3.23
N ALA A 23 -2.48 -11.13 -3.60
CA ALA A 23 -3.55 -10.72 -4.48
C ALA A 23 -3.19 -9.40 -5.19
N LYS A 24 -4.15 -8.80 -5.86
CA LYS A 24 -4.05 -7.46 -6.47
C LYS A 24 -2.91 -7.37 -7.50
N ILE A 25 -1.78 -6.77 -7.14
CA ILE A 25 -0.62 -6.52 -8.04
C ILE A 25 -0.18 -7.78 -8.80
N ILE A 26 -0.20 -8.95 -8.15
CA ILE A 26 0.24 -10.20 -8.80
C ILE A 26 -0.61 -10.60 -10.00
N GLY A 27 -1.81 -10.06 -10.13
CA GLY A 27 -2.71 -10.31 -11.26
C GLY A 27 -2.51 -9.37 -12.45
N GLY A 28 -1.57 -8.41 -12.35
CA GLY A 28 -1.32 -7.48 -13.47
C GLY A 28 -2.51 -6.60 -13.84
N GLY A 29 -3.33 -6.20 -12.86
CA GLY A 29 -4.57 -5.44 -13.05
C GLY A 29 -5.83 -6.31 -13.15
N LEU A 30 -5.68 -7.63 -13.27
CA LEU A 30 -6.79 -8.58 -13.32
C LEU A 30 -7.02 -9.26 -11.95
N PRO A 31 -8.24 -9.76 -11.67
CA PRO A 31 -8.57 -10.41 -10.41
C PRO A 31 -7.79 -11.72 -10.24
N CYS A 32 -6.83 -11.72 -9.30
CA CYS A 32 -5.99 -12.87 -9.00
C CYS A 32 -5.82 -12.99 -7.49
N GLY A 33 -5.89 -14.20 -6.99
CA GLY A 33 -5.48 -14.60 -5.65
C GLY A 33 -4.51 -15.77 -5.73
N LEU A 34 -3.51 -15.76 -4.84
CA LEU A 34 -2.52 -16.80 -4.70
C LEU A 34 -2.38 -17.16 -3.23
N TYR A 35 -2.24 -18.41 -2.94
CA TYR A 35 -1.79 -18.90 -1.65
C TYR A 35 -0.67 -19.92 -1.84
N GLY A 36 0.19 -20.02 -0.85
CA GLY A 36 1.31 -20.94 -0.86
C GLY A 36 1.97 -20.99 0.51
N GLY A 37 3.00 -21.81 0.65
CA GLY A 37 3.71 -21.94 1.91
C GLY A 37 4.52 -23.22 2.03
N ARG A 38 4.64 -23.72 3.26
CA ARG A 38 5.38 -24.93 3.56
C ARG A 38 4.88 -26.12 2.73
N ARG A 39 5.80 -26.91 2.21
CA ARG A 39 5.50 -28.07 1.37
C ARG A 39 4.57 -29.07 2.06
N ASP A 40 4.85 -29.40 3.32
CA ASP A 40 4.07 -30.36 4.12
C ASP A 40 2.60 -29.93 4.33
N ILE A 41 2.33 -28.62 4.28
CA ILE A 41 0.97 -28.07 4.32
C ILE A 41 0.36 -28.10 2.92
N MET A 42 1.09 -27.63 1.91
CA MET A 42 0.57 -27.55 0.54
C MET A 42 0.30 -28.93 -0.09
N GLU A 43 1.07 -29.95 0.27
CA GLU A 43 0.86 -31.34 -0.17
C GLU A 43 -0.44 -31.99 0.41
N LYS A 44 -1.12 -31.29 1.32
CA LYS A 44 -2.47 -31.72 1.76
C LYS A 44 -3.55 -31.44 0.72
N LEU A 45 -3.25 -30.59 -0.28
CA LEU A 45 -4.19 -30.28 -1.35
C LEU A 45 -4.29 -31.40 -2.37
N SER A 46 -5.49 -31.61 -2.90
CA SER A 46 -5.74 -32.49 -4.03
C SER A 46 -4.94 -32.05 -5.28
N PRO A 47 -4.39 -32.99 -6.09
CA PRO A 47 -4.58 -34.45 -6.02
C PRO A 47 -3.60 -35.18 -5.09
N VAL A 48 -2.60 -34.49 -4.51
CA VAL A 48 -1.61 -35.12 -3.62
C VAL A 48 -2.25 -35.50 -2.28
N GLY A 49 -2.97 -34.57 -1.66
CA GLY A 49 -3.69 -34.77 -0.43
C GLY A 49 -5.21 -34.80 -0.61
N GLY A 50 -5.92 -34.91 0.50
CA GLY A 50 -7.39 -35.03 0.50
C GLY A 50 -8.16 -33.70 0.56
N VAL A 51 -7.49 -32.58 0.65
CA VAL A 51 -8.15 -31.27 0.76
C VAL A 51 -8.50 -30.75 -0.64
N TYR A 52 -9.80 -30.71 -0.92
CA TYR A 52 -10.30 -30.20 -2.20
C TYR A 52 -10.27 -28.67 -2.23
N GLN A 53 -9.76 -28.11 -3.33
CA GLN A 53 -9.80 -26.68 -3.62
C GLN A 53 -10.07 -26.49 -5.11
N ALA A 54 -11.08 -25.71 -5.44
CA ALA A 54 -11.42 -25.35 -6.81
C ALA A 54 -12.06 -23.94 -6.84
N GLY A 55 -12.03 -23.34 -8.03
CA GLY A 55 -12.71 -22.08 -8.31
C GLY A 55 -12.84 -21.91 -9.82
N THR A 56 -14.00 -21.48 -10.28
CA THR A 56 -14.29 -21.28 -11.71
C THR A 56 -13.24 -20.42 -12.42
N MET A 57 -12.73 -19.42 -11.73
CA MET A 57 -11.73 -18.48 -12.27
C MET A 57 -10.29 -18.90 -11.97
N SER A 58 -10.06 -19.97 -11.21
CA SER A 58 -8.72 -20.45 -10.89
C SER A 58 -7.97 -20.86 -12.16
N GLY A 59 -6.75 -20.32 -12.32
CA GLY A 59 -5.92 -20.60 -13.50
C GLY A 59 -6.43 -20.00 -14.80
N ASN A 60 -7.31 -19.00 -14.75
CA ASN A 60 -7.77 -18.30 -15.96
C ASN A 60 -6.56 -17.85 -16.81
N PRO A 61 -6.45 -18.26 -18.09
CA PRO A 61 -5.23 -18.04 -18.88
C PRO A 61 -4.89 -16.57 -19.09
N VAL A 62 -5.89 -15.71 -19.22
CA VAL A 62 -5.68 -14.25 -19.39
C VAL A 62 -5.09 -13.65 -18.10
N VAL A 63 -5.63 -14.04 -16.95
CA VAL A 63 -5.13 -13.60 -15.63
C VAL A 63 -3.71 -14.12 -15.40
N MET A 64 -3.42 -15.37 -15.77
CA MET A 64 -2.09 -15.95 -15.65
C MET A 64 -1.08 -15.24 -16.55
N ALA A 65 -1.44 -14.93 -17.79
CA ALA A 65 -0.58 -14.19 -18.71
C ALA A 65 -0.28 -12.77 -18.21
N ALA A 66 -1.28 -12.03 -17.74
CA ALA A 66 -1.12 -10.68 -17.19
C ALA A 66 -0.27 -10.69 -15.91
N GLY A 67 -0.53 -11.63 -15.02
CA GLY A 67 0.27 -11.81 -13.80
C GLY A 67 1.73 -12.15 -14.10
N MET A 68 1.99 -13.08 -15.02
CA MET A 68 3.34 -13.43 -15.43
C MET A 68 4.08 -12.24 -16.05
N ALA A 69 3.42 -11.44 -16.90
CA ALA A 69 4.02 -10.23 -17.47
C ALA A 69 4.44 -9.25 -16.37
N THR A 70 3.54 -8.97 -15.42
CA THR A 70 3.83 -8.09 -14.29
C THR A 70 4.97 -8.60 -13.42
N LEU A 71 4.95 -9.89 -13.06
CA LEU A 71 6.01 -10.51 -12.26
C LEU A 71 7.37 -10.49 -12.95
N ASN A 72 7.41 -10.69 -14.27
CA ASN A 72 8.64 -10.63 -15.05
C ASN A 72 9.20 -9.20 -15.09
N ILE A 73 8.36 -8.19 -15.26
CA ILE A 73 8.76 -6.76 -15.20
C ILE A 73 9.36 -6.45 -13.83
N LEU A 74 8.67 -6.81 -12.74
CA LEU A 74 9.15 -6.54 -11.38
C LEU A 74 10.40 -7.34 -11.02
N LYS A 75 10.56 -8.55 -11.57
CA LYS A 75 11.77 -9.34 -11.39
C LYS A 75 12.99 -8.71 -12.07
N ALA A 76 12.79 -8.16 -13.26
CA ALA A 76 13.84 -7.51 -14.03
C ALA A 76 14.21 -6.10 -13.50
N ASN A 77 13.26 -5.43 -12.81
CA ASN A 77 13.39 -4.04 -12.39
C ASN A 77 13.06 -3.91 -10.88
N GLN A 78 13.88 -4.50 -10.02
CA GLN A 78 13.64 -4.48 -8.57
C GLN A 78 13.87 -3.10 -7.93
N ASP A 79 14.58 -2.21 -8.62
CA ASP A 79 14.74 -0.78 -8.31
C ASP A 79 13.41 -0.01 -8.25
N ILE A 80 12.35 -0.52 -8.87
CA ILE A 80 10.99 0.02 -8.77
C ILE A 80 10.55 0.18 -7.30
N TYR A 81 10.85 -0.81 -6.45
CA TYR A 81 10.51 -0.73 -5.03
C TYR A 81 11.31 0.33 -4.28
N GLU A 82 12.58 0.50 -4.65
CA GLU A 82 13.42 1.56 -4.08
C GLU A 82 12.94 2.95 -4.51
N HIS A 83 12.62 3.12 -5.79
CA HIS A 83 12.04 4.35 -6.33
C HIS A 83 10.76 4.73 -5.58
N ILE A 84 9.81 3.81 -5.47
CA ILE A 84 8.54 4.05 -4.75
C ILE A 84 8.78 4.38 -3.27
N ASN A 85 9.74 3.71 -2.64
CA ASN A 85 10.09 3.98 -1.25
C ASN A 85 10.66 5.39 -1.06
N LYS A 86 11.58 5.83 -1.94
CA LYS A 86 12.16 7.18 -1.93
C LYS A 86 11.08 8.27 -2.10
N LEU A 87 10.16 8.07 -3.04
CA LEU A 87 9.02 8.99 -3.20
C LEU A 87 8.12 9.02 -1.96
N GLY A 88 7.86 7.85 -1.36
CA GLY A 88 7.08 7.75 -0.14
C GLY A 88 7.74 8.48 1.04
N GLU A 89 9.06 8.35 1.18
CA GLU A 89 9.84 9.04 2.21
C GLU A 89 9.82 10.55 2.01
N LYS A 90 10.04 11.03 0.77
CA LYS A 90 9.93 12.46 0.44
C LYS A 90 8.55 13.00 0.77
N LEU A 91 7.49 12.27 0.43
CA LEU A 91 6.12 12.68 0.69
C LEU A 91 5.81 12.72 2.19
N GLN A 92 6.20 11.69 2.94
CA GLN A 92 6.02 11.66 4.39
C GLN A 92 6.72 12.85 5.07
N ASN A 93 8.02 13.01 4.80
CA ASN A 93 8.84 14.07 5.41
C ASN A 93 8.27 15.46 5.11
N GLY A 94 7.85 15.71 3.86
CA GLY A 94 7.24 16.98 3.46
C GLY A 94 5.89 17.25 4.14
N ILE A 95 5.04 16.24 4.27
CA ILE A 95 3.76 16.37 5.00
C ILE A 95 4.02 16.71 6.47
N GLU A 96 4.92 15.98 7.12
CA GLU A 96 5.25 16.18 8.55
C GLU A 96 5.92 17.52 8.79
N GLU A 97 6.77 18.01 7.87
CA GLU A 97 7.39 19.33 7.94
C GLU A 97 6.35 20.46 7.84
N ILE A 98 5.48 20.40 6.82
CA ILE A 98 4.41 21.37 6.63
C ILE A 98 3.45 21.39 7.82
N ALA A 99 3.12 20.23 8.37
CA ALA A 99 2.26 20.12 9.55
C ALA A 99 2.90 20.80 10.78
N ARG A 100 4.22 20.62 10.99
CA ARG A 100 4.96 21.31 12.06
C ARG A 100 4.96 22.82 11.86
N GLU A 101 5.24 23.31 10.64
CA GLU A 101 5.22 24.75 10.32
C GLU A 101 3.86 25.39 10.63
N LYS A 102 2.79 24.65 10.39
CA LYS A 102 1.39 25.09 10.60
C LYS A 102 0.84 24.80 12.00
N ASN A 103 1.63 24.18 12.86
CA ASN A 103 1.21 23.70 14.18
C ASN A 103 -0.03 22.76 14.10
N VAL A 104 -0.07 21.92 13.08
CA VAL A 104 -1.12 20.91 12.90
C VAL A 104 -0.65 19.58 13.50
N LYS A 105 -1.45 19.03 14.42
CA LYS A 105 -1.19 17.68 14.98
C LYS A 105 -1.47 16.62 13.93
N LEU A 106 -0.44 15.96 13.48
CA LEU A 106 -0.52 14.98 12.40
C LEU A 106 0.55 13.90 12.56
N THR A 107 0.21 12.70 12.17
CA THR A 107 1.11 11.54 12.08
C THR A 107 0.92 10.85 10.74
N VAL A 108 2.02 10.45 10.11
CA VAL A 108 2.00 9.62 8.90
C VAL A 108 2.50 8.22 9.22
N ASN A 109 1.63 7.23 9.10
CA ASN A 109 2.06 5.84 9.08
C ASN A 109 2.44 5.44 7.66
N ARG A 110 3.66 4.90 7.44
CA ARG A 110 4.15 4.53 6.12
C ARG A 110 4.94 3.22 6.11
N VAL A 111 4.73 2.44 5.04
CA VAL A 111 5.60 1.32 4.65
C VAL A 111 5.79 1.37 3.13
N GLY A 112 7.01 1.63 2.67
CA GLY A 112 7.29 1.82 1.24
C GLY A 112 6.47 2.97 0.64
N GLY A 113 5.74 2.69 -0.43
CA GLY A 113 4.83 3.65 -1.06
C GLY A 113 3.39 3.60 -0.53
N MET A 114 3.14 2.89 0.55
CA MET A 114 1.83 2.81 1.21
C MET A 114 1.83 3.69 2.45
N MET A 115 0.88 4.61 2.58
CA MET A 115 0.82 5.52 3.72
C MET A 115 -0.60 5.98 4.05
N THR A 116 -0.79 6.36 5.30
CA THR A 116 -2.01 7.01 5.79
C THR A 116 -1.63 8.22 6.63
N VAL A 117 -2.32 9.32 6.40
CA VAL A 117 -2.24 10.56 7.20
C VAL A 117 -3.32 10.51 8.27
N PHE A 118 -2.93 10.67 9.52
CA PHE A 118 -3.83 10.75 10.67
C PHE A 118 -3.69 12.11 11.35
N PHE A 119 -4.81 12.79 11.58
CA PHE A 119 -4.83 14.03 12.35
C PHE A 119 -4.94 13.70 13.83
N THR A 120 -3.78 13.66 14.50
CA THR A 120 -3.66 13.21 15.89
C THR A 120 -2.28 13.60 16.44
N ASP A 121 -2.14 13.63 17.76
CA ASP A 121 -0.85 13.76 18.46
C ASP A 121 -0.22 12.38 18.80
N ARG A 122 -0.91 11.27 18.51
CA ARG A 122 -0.37 9.91 18.67
C ARG A 122 0.67 9.62 17.60
N ASN A 123 1.79 9.04 17.98
CA ASN A 123 2.84 8.61 17.02
C ASN A 123 3.56 7.35 17.52
N PRO A 124 3.46 6.23 16.79
CA PRO A 124 2.57 5.99 15.65
C PRO A 124 1.14 5.61 16.06
N VAL A 125 0.21 5.64 15.11
CA VAL A 125 -1.14 5.04 15.23
C VAL A 125 -1.00 3.52 15.04
N ARG A 126 -1.29 2.71 16.07
CA ARG A 126 -0.96 1.28 16.09
C ARG A 126 -2.15 0.35 16.00
N SER A 127 -3.33 0.82 16.36
CA SER A 127 -4.53 0.01 16.45
C SER A 127 -5.71 0.68 15.76
N TYR A 128 -6.77 -0.11 15.55
CA TYR A 128 -8.02 0.43 15.04
C TYR A 128 -8.64 1.45 16.01
N ASP A 129 -8.51 1.23 17.32
CA ASP A 129 -9.00 2.16 18.32
C ASP A 129 -8.21 3.48 18.32
N ASP A 130 -6.89 3.42 18.12
CA ASP A 130 -6.10 4.63 17.90
C ASP A 130 -6.58 5.40 16.67
N ALA A 131 -6.78 4.70 15.55
CA ALA A 131 -7.27 5.33 14.32
C ALA A 131 -8.67 5.95 14.49
N LYS A 132 -9.57 5.29 15.19
CA LYS A 132 -10.91 5.85 15.50
C LYS A 132 -10.86 7.11 16.38
N SER A 133 -9.82 7.25 17.21
CA SER A 133 -9.66 8.41 18.09
C SER A 133 -9.07 9.64 17.40
N CYS A 134 -8.65 9.52 16.13
CA CYS A 134 -8.14 10.64 15.34
C CYS A 134 -9.25 11.61 14.92
N ASP A 135 -8.88 12.82 14.54
CA ASP A 135 -9.81 13.87 14.10
C ASP A 135 -10.32 13.58 12.67
N LEU A 136 -11.49 12.95 12.59
CA LEU A 136 -12.16 12.61 11.33
C LEU A 136 -12.68 13.85 10.57
N GLU A 137 -13.07 14.91 11.27
CA GLU A 137 -13.54 16.14 10.63
C GLU A 137 -12.36 16.87 9.96
N MET A 138 -11.19 16.87 10.59
CA MET A 138 -9.97 17.39 9.98
C MET A 138 -9.56 16.56 8.75
N PHE A 139 -9.65 15.22 8.84
CA PHE A 139 -9.41 14.35 7.69
C PHE A 139 -10.36 14.65 6.53
N LYS A 140 -11.64 14.86 6.81
CA LYS A 140 -12.64 15.23 5.80
C LYS A 140 -12.30 16.55 5.11
N LYS A 141 -11.91 17.58 5.86
CA LYS A 141 -11.45 18.87 5.29
C LYS A 141 -10.23 18.66 4.39
N TYR A 142 -9.24 17.87 4.85
CA TYR A 142 -8.06 17.52 4.09
C TYR A 142 -8.43 16.79 2.78
N PHE A 143 -9.27 15.76 2.84
CA PHE A 143 -9.74 15.04 1.68
C PHE A 143 -10.40 15.99 0.66
N LEU A 144 -11.34 16.81 1.11
CA LEU A 144 -12.05 17.76 0.22
C LEU A 144 -11.10 18.77 -0.41
N HIS A 145 -10.12 19.28 0.36
CA HIS A 145 -9.11 20.20 -0.15
C HIS A 145 -8.25 19.54 -1.24
N MET A 146 -7.71 18.35 -0.98
CA MET A 146 -6.87 17.63 -1.93
C MET A 146 -7.65 17.25 -3.19
N ASN A 147 -8.86 16.72 -3.04
CA ASN A 147 -9.72 16.33 -4.15
C ASN A 147 -10.09 17.53 -5.05
N LYS A 148 -10.47 18.66 -4.47
CA LYS A 148 -10.77 19.91 -5.20
C LYS A 148 -9.56 20.42 -6.02
N ASN A 149 -8.34 20.11 -5.57
CA ASN A 149 -7.10 20.50 -6.24
C ASN A 149 -6.52 19.39 -7.13
N GLY A 150 -7.32 18.37 -7.50
CA GLY A 150 -6.97 17.35 -8.49
C GLY A 150 -6.24 16.11 -7.94
N PHE A 151 -6.16 15.95 -6.61
CA PHE A 151 -5.58 14.76 -6.00
C PHE A 151 -6.68 13.81 -5.53
N ASN A 152 -6.79 12.67 -6.20
CA ASN A 152 -7.71 11.60 -5.82
C ASN A 152 -7.08 10.72 -4.73
N ILE A 153 -7.28 11.10 -3.48
CA ILE A 153 -6.84 10.35 -2.30
C ILE A 153 -8.01 9.53 -1.73
N PRO A 154 -7.77 8.54 -0.87
CA PRO A 154 -8.84 7.77 -0.21
C PRO A 154 -9.82 8.69 0.55
N GLN A 155 -11.10 8.36 0.46
CA GLN A 155 -12.17 9.10 1.14
C GLN A 155 -12.22 8.88 2.66
N SER A 156 -11.49 7.90 3.13
CA SER A 156 -11.46 7.47 4.52
C SER A 156 -10.04 7.33 5.03
N GLN A 157 -9.78 7.81 6.24
CA GLN A 157 -8.47 7.58 6.89
C GLN A 157 -8.20 6.11 7.23
N PHE A 158 -9.21 5.23 7.13
CA PHE A 158 -9.06 3.79 7.31
C PHE A 158 -8.56 3.09 6.04
N GLU A 159 -8.34 3.83 4.97
CA GLU A 159 -7.74 3.37 3.73
C GLU A 159 -6.40 4.07 3.46
N SER A 160 -5.44 3.32 2.94
CA SER A 160 -4.11 3.86 2.65
C SER A 160 -4.04 4.47 1.26
N MET A 161 -3.25 5.54 1.13
CA MET A 161 -2.77 6.02 -0.17
C MET A 161 -1.65 5.11 -0.69
N PHE A 162 -1.53 5.04 -2.01
CA PHE A 162 -0.51 4.23 -2.65
C PHE A 162 0.24 5.02 -3.73
N LEU A 163 1.56 4.93 -3.71
CA LEU A 163 2.40 5.35 -4.82
C LEU A 163 2.67 4.16 -5.75
N SER A 164 2.95 4.45 -7.00
CA SER A 164 3.29 3.47 -8.02
C SER A 164 4.56 3.90 -8.79
N ALA A 165 5.07 3.00 -9.62
CA ALA A 165 6.29 3.24 -10.41
C ALA A 165 6.21 4.43 -11.39
N VAL A 166 5.00 4.86 -11.75
CA VAL A 166 4.80 6.00 -12.67
C VAL A 166 4.73 7.35 -11.97
N HIS A 167 4.69 7.37 -10.63
CA HIS A 167 4.82 8.62 -9.90
C HIS A 167 6.25 9.15 -9.99
N THR A 168 6.37 10.47 -10.07
CA THR A 168 7.64 11.19 -10.15
C THR A 168 7.80 12.14 -8.96
N GLU A 169 8.98 12.68 -8.76
CA GLU A 169 9.20 13.72 -7.75
C GLU A 169 8.32 14.95 -7.99
N GLU A 170 8.08 15.33 -9.24
CA GLU A 170 7.19 16.44 -9.58
C GLU A 170 5.76 16.23 -9.07
N HIS A 171 5.25 14.99 -9.13
CA HIS A 171 3.95 14.65 -8.56
C HIS A 171 3.93 14.84 -7.05
N ILE A 172 5.03 14.45 -6.37
CA ILE A 172 5.17 14.62 -4.92
C ILE A 172 5.24 16.12 -4.56
N ASP A 173 6.03 16.90 -5.30
CA ASP A 173 6.19 18.33 -5.06
C ASP A 173 4.85 19.07 -5.23
N LYS A 174 4.09 18.76 -6.29
CA LYS A 174 2.73 19.30 -6.48
C LYS A 174 1.77 18.93 -5.36
N PHE A 175 1.86 17.70 -4.86
CA PHE A 175 1.08 17.27 -3.70
C PHE A 175 1.40 18.10 -2.47
N LEU A 176 2.69 18.25 -2.16
CA LEU A 176 3.17 19.02 -1.01
C LEU A 176 2.81 20.51 -1.11
N GLU A 177 2.95 21.12 -2.28
CA GLU A 177 2.50 22.49 -2.52
C GLU A 177 1.00 22.67 -2.28
N THR A 178 0.20 21.67 -2.69
CA THR A 178 -1.24 21.68 -2.44
C THR A 178 -1.55 21.49 -0.98
N PHE A 179 -0.87 20.56 -0.31
CA PHE A 179 -1.02 20.34 1.12
C PHE A 179 -0.59 21.58 1.92
N LYS A 180 0.44 22.31 1.47
CA LYS A 180 0.87 23.58 2.09
C LYS A 180 -0.22 24.66 2.06
N ARG A 181 -1.12 24.64 1.08
CA ARG A 181 -2.28 25.56 0.99
C ARG A 181 -3.49 25.11 1.82
N PHE A 182 -3.47 23.89 2.33
CA PHE A 182 -4.55 23.39 3.19
C PHE A 182 -4.67 24.25 4.46
N GLN A 183 -5.90 24.68 4.78
CA GLN A 183 -6.24 25.41 6.01
C GLN A 183 -7.02 24.46 6.91
N PRO A 184 -6.53 24.13 8.10
CA PRO A 184 -7.17 23.22 9.06
C PRO A 184 -8.55 23.68 9.55
#